data_878bcd2ae16316af96db8fc274d3acd4
#
_entry.id   878bcd2ae16316af96db8fc274d3acd4
#
_cell.length_a   1.000
_cell.length_b   1.000
_cell.length_c   1.000
_cell.angle_alpha   90.00
_cell.angle_beta   90.00
_cell.angle_gamma   90.00
#
_symmetry.space_group_name_H-M   'P 1'
#
loop_
_entity.id
_entity.type
_entity.pdbx_description
1 polymer ?
#
loop_
_entity_poly.entity_id
_entity_poly.type
_entity_poly.pdbx_seq_one_letter_code
_entity_poly.pdbx_strand_id
1 'polypeptide(L)'
;MNGLGCLPQLLKMFLYIFLGGLVLFNLFGVIAPFWKLIAENQLNRVPNWILEIPMWAKVIISLISLSFWLIVYKLGKFENITTGVLIVGVSFMVFMYFAGSISFYSRKYIGDFSSIIYIFPIVFLGFLYFRDFTNKTKTTDKNQVFAKNKSKNLMTGFIFKTASGVINLANPYRGIYIQGGAGSGKSASIFEPIINQISEQDYTGILYDFKSPELTDKIRASYLGKSVAFKNIDFKNPHQSDRINPIAPHYLTKSVIAMEYSQALVNNLLPESIKKADFWSNNTKMIIAGVIWWLKEEHPEYCTIPHAISLLLHTDIKLLLLKISQNYEAAGMVSTLKQSLENEAQNQVAGILSTIQTAVAQLNTKDVFWILSENEVDLALNNRQNPTFLCIGNDSTLPQVYTPIISLIISVGMRQMNKPNQQQSVVLLDEAPTIYIPNIEQIPATARSNKIATIFGVQDFSQLVDNYGQDKAQIIISNLGNQFFGRVTNGKTAEMIKTIFSKEDRVFINKNTGTGTSGTIIHTQSNDSSSKSETIQERDRVKVSDLINLNPGEFYGIIAEGQPKEFLKTQFSQDFAKSLPNENPAVTDAIMQENYFKIIEEAKQLLS
;
A
#
# COMPACT_ATOMS: atom_id res chain seq x y z
N MET A 1 -9.12 -4.35 20.34
CA MET A 1 -8.37 -3.38 21.20
C MET A 1 -7.02 -2.97 20.61
N ASN A 2 -6.74 -3.23 19.32
CA ASN A 2 -5.43 -2.93 18.71
C ASN A 2 -5.21 -1.44 18.35
N GLY A 3 -6.15 -0.55 18.62
CA GLY A 3 -5.96 0.90 18.45
C GLY A 3 -5.43 1.64 19.69
N LEU A 4 -5.41 0.99 20.85
CA LEU A 4 -4.95 1.59 22.11
C LEU A 4 -3.48 1.27 22.45
N GLY A 5 -2.81 0.51 21.60
CA GLY A 5 -1.41 0.09 21.80
C GLY A 5 -0.39 1.25 21.84
N CYS A 6 -0.71 2.36 21.20
CA CYS A 6 0.17 3.53 21.08
C CYS A 6 -0.09 4.64 22.11
N LEU A 7 -1.10 4.51 23.00
CA LEU A 7 -1.30 5.49 24.06
C LEU A 7 -0.27 5.27 25.18
N PRO A 8 0.34 6.34 25.74
CA PRO A 8 1.22 6.23 26.89
C PRO A 8 0.53 5.47 28.03
N GLN A 9 1.25 4.61 28.74
CA GLN A 9 0.69 3.79 29.82
C GLN A 9 -0.08 4.61 30.88
N LEU A 10 0.34 5.84 31.12
CA LEU A 10 -0.34 6.81 32.01
C LEU A 10 -1.76 7.16 31.50
N LEU A 11 -1.95 7.35 30.20
CA LEU A 11 -3.27 7.68 29.63
C LEU A 11 -4.21 6.48 29.70
N LYS A 12 -3.68 5.26 29.54
CA LYS A 12 -4.45 4.02 29.74
C LYS A 12 -4.89 3.87 31.18
N MET A 13 -3.99 4.12 32.13
CA MET A 13 -4.29 4.05 33.56
C MET A 13 -5.36 5.09 33.99
N PHE A 14 -5.26 6.33 33.48
CA PHE A 14 -6.28 7.37 33.66
C PHE A 14 -7.63 6.97 33.06
N LEU A 15 -7.64 6.37 31.89
CA LEU A 15 -8.85 5.89 31.23
C LEU A 15 -9.51 4.76 32.02
N TYR A 16 -8.73 3.82 32.55
CA TYR A 16 -9.26 2.74 33.42
C TYR A 16 -9.77 3.26 34.77
N ILE A 17 -9.10 4.22 35.38
CA ILE A 17 -9.56 4.85 36.63
C ILE A 17 -10.86 5.63 36.38
N PHE A 18 -10.93 6.37 35.28
CA PHE A 18 -12.13 7.12 34.90
C PHE A 18 -13.30 6.19 34.56
N LEU A 19 -13.07 5.12 33.81
CA LEU A 19 -14.09 4.11 33.49
C LEU A 19 -14.52 3.33 34.76
N GLY A 20 -13.58 2.98 35.64
CA GLY A 20 -13.87 2.36 36.94
C GLY A 20 -14.68 3.28 37.85
N GLY A 21 -14.35 4.57 37.90
CA GLY A 21 -15.09 5.59 38.61
C GLY A 21 -16.51 5.78 38.06
N LEU A 22 -16.69 5.76 36.76
CA LEU A 22 -18.00 5.82 36.08
C LEU A 22 -18.86 4.58 36.37
N VAL A 23 -18.26 3.39 36.42
CA VAL A 23 -18.93 2.14 36.79
C VAL A 23 -19.34 2.17 38.28
N LEU A 24 -18.44 2.60 39.18
CA LEU A 24 -18.75 2.76 40.61
C LEU A 24 -19.82 3.82 40.84
N PHE A 25 -19.77 4.94 40.14
CA PHE A 25 -20.80 6.00 40.22
C PHE A 25 -22.18 5.48 39.76
N ASN A 26 -22.23 4.71 38.69
CA ASN A 26 -23.47 4.10 38.21
C ASN A 26 -23.95 2.97 39.12
N LEU A 27 -23.06 2.14 39.70
CA LEU A 27 -23.37 1.12 40.69
C LEU A 27 -23.97 1.73 41.96
N PHE A 28 -23.38 2.83 42.46
CA PHE A 28 -23.91 3.57 43.62
C PHE A 28 -25.30 4.13 43.29
N GLY A 29 -25.50 4.67 42.11
CA GLY A 29 -26.78 5.20 41.67
C GLY A 29 -27.87 4.14 41.49
N VAL A 30 -27.50 2.89 41.09
CA VAL A 30 -28.44 1.75 40.98
C VAL A 30 -28.78 1.17 42.37
N ILE A 31 -27.79 1.09 43.27
CA ILE A 31 -27.96 0.50 44.59
C ILE A 31 -28.74 1.44 45.53
N ALA A 32 -28.61 2.77 45.39
CA ALA A 32 -29.29 3.74 46.24
C ALA A 32 -30.83 3.65 46.22
N PRO A 33 -31.52 3.49 45.07
CA PRO A 33 -32.97 3.25 45.05
C PRO A 33 -33.39 1.90 45.65
N PHE A 34 -32.58 0.84 45.47
CA PHE A 34 -32.81 -0.49 46.04
C PHE A 34 -32.64 -0.48 47.57
N TRP A 35 -31.63 0.25 48.06
CA TRP A 35 -31.42 0.45 49.51
C TRP A 35 -32.57 1.20 50.14
N LYS A 36 -33.21 2.14 49.41
CA LYS A 36 -34.40 2.86 49.90
C LYS A 36 -35.61 1.95 50.05
N LEU A 37 -35.70 0.89 49.28
CA LEU A 37 -36.74 -0.14 49.39
C LEU A 37 -36.50 -1.13 50.54
N ILE A 38 -35.21 -1.34 50.93
CA ILE A 38 -34.82 -2.32 51.92
C ILE A 38 -34.60 -1.71 53.32
N ALA A 39 -34.27 -0.41 53.41
CA ALA A 39 -33.92 0.26 54.67
C ALA A 39 -34.70 1.57 54.85
N GLU A 40 -35.94 1.48 55.29
CA GLU A 40 -36.82 2.65 55.51
C GLU A 40 -36.31 3.66 56.56
N ASN A 41 -35.14 3.46 57.20
CA ASN A 41 -34.73 4.32 58.35
C ASN A 41 -33.28 4.87 58.33
N GLN A 42 -32.47 4.73 57.30
CA GLN A 42 -31.11 5.28 57.34
C GLN A 42 -30.64 5.96 56.02
N LEU A 43 -31.44 6.80 55.41
CA LEU A 43 -31.15 7.45 54.13
C LEU A 43 -30.41 8.80 54.22
N ASN A 44 -29.90 9.19 55.37
CA ASN A 44 -29.17 10.44 55.57
C ASN A 44 -27.70 10.44 55.08
N ARG A 45 -27.27 9.43 54.29
CA ARG A 45 -25.86 9.32 53.83
C ARG A 45 -25.66 9.34 52.30
N VAL A 46 -26.68 9.49 51.48
CA VAL A 46 -26.52 9.72 50.04
C VAL A 46 -26.31 11.21 49.83
N PRO A 47 -25.22 11.65 49.17
CA PRO A 47 -24.99 13.07 48.90
C PRO A 47 -26.17 13.68 48.12
N ASN A 48 -26.78 14.72 48.65
CA ASN A 48 -27.97 15.38 48.09
C ASN A 48 -27.77 15.81 46.63
N TRP A 49 -26.53 16.16 46.26
CA TRP A 49 -26.22 16.59 44.89
C TRP A 49 -26.50 15.52 43.82
N ILE A 50 -26.47 14.23 44.14
CA ILE A 50 -26.83 13.14 43.22
C ILE A 50 -28.34 13.09 42.97
N LEU A 51 -29.12 13.44 43.98
CA LEU A 51 -30.59 13.45 43.89
C LEU A 51 -31.11 14.71 43.18
N GLU A 52 -30.34 15.80 43.24
CA GLU A 52 -30.69 17.12 42.70
C GLU A 52 -30.38 17.28 41.20
N ILE A 53 -29.70 16.32 40.54
CA ILE A 53 -29.44 16.38 39.10
C ILE A 53 -30.76 16.41 38.33
N PRO A 54 -31.01 17.43 37.51
CA PRO A 54 -32.26 17.56 36.74
C PRO A 54 -32.52 16.34 35.85
N MET A 55 -33.77 15.94 35.69
CA MET A 55 -34.16 14.77 34.90
C MET A 55 -33.59 14.77 33.46
N TRP A 56 -33.60 15.92 32.81
CA TRP A 56 -33.03 16.07 31.46
C TRP A 56 -31.52 15.78 31.42
N ALA A 57 -30.76 16.17 32.43
CA ALA A 57 -29.31 15.90 32.51
C ALA A 57 -29.05 14.40 32.74
N LYS A 58 -29.87 13.70 33.52
CA LYS A 58 -29.82 12.24 33.71
C LYS A 58 -30.07 11.51 32.38
N VAL A 59 -31.05 11.96 31.58
CA VAL A 59 -31.35 11.40 30.26
C VAL A 59 -30.19 11.61 29.28
N ILE A 60 -29.57 12.79 29.24
CA ILE A 60 -28.44 13.09 28.37
C ILE A 60 -27.21 12.22 28.75
N ILE A 61 -26.89 12.09 30.03
CA ILE A 61 -25.79 11.25 30.51
C ILE A 61 -26.02 9.79 30.14
N SER A 62 -27.28 9.30 30.18
CA SER A 62 -27.62 7.95 29.74
C SER A 62 -27.41 7.74 28.26
N LEU A 63 -27.89 8.67 27.44
CA LEU A 63 -27.77 8.59 26.00
C LEU A 63 -26.30 8.64 25.55
N ILE A 64 -25.47 9.46 26.22
CA ILE A 64 -24.04 9.52 26.00
C ILE A 64 -23.38 8.20 26.40
N SER A 65 -23.73 7.65 27.56
CA SER A 65 -23.21 6.38 28.05
C SER A 65 -23.59 5.21 27.14
N LEU A 66 -24.85 5.15 26.72
CA LEU A 66 -25.33 4.13 25.77
C LEU A 66 -24.64 4.25 24.40
N SER A 67 -24.48 5.47 23.88
CA SER A 67 -23.81 5.73 22.61
C SER A 67 -22.32 5.35 22.68
N PHE A 68 -21.66 5.64 23.80
CA PHE A 68 -20.27 5.24 24.03
C PHE A 68 -20.11 3.72 24.01
N TRP A 69 -20.98 2.98 24.71
CA TRP A 69 -20.93 1.52 24.75
C TRP A 69 -21.29 0.87 23.41
N LEU A 70 -22.19 1.46 22.65
CA LEU A 70 -22.47 1.02 21.27
C LEU A 70 -21.27 1.23 20.34
N ILE A 71 -20.54 2.33 20.52
CA ILE A 71 -19.31 2.61 19.77
C ILE A 71 -18.20 1.62 20.17
N VAL A 72 -18.01 1.37 21.47
CA VAL A 72 -17.03 0.38 21.98
C VAL A 72 -17.37 -1.03 21.49
N TYR A 73 -18.65 -1.42 21.48
CA TYR A 73 -19.10 -2.70 20.92
C TYR A 73 -18.83 -2.79 19.42
N LYS A 74 -19.05 -1.73 18.66
CA LYS A 74 -18.87 -1.70 17.21
C LYS A 74 -17.39 -1.65 16.78
N LEU A 75 -16.54 -1.03 17.58
CA LEU A 75 -15.09 -0.90 17.35
C LEU A 75 -14.30 -2.07 17.92
N GLY A 76 -14.77 -2.74 18.97
CA GLY A 76 -14.12 -3.87 19.62
C GLY A 76 -14.54 -5.18 18.98
N LYS A 77 -13.62 -5.87 18.27
CA LYS A 77 -13.77 -7.30 17.95
C LYS A 77 -13.55 -8.08 19.25
N PHE A 78 -14.63 -8.34 20.01
CA PHE A 78 -14.54 -9.14 21.23
C PHE A 78 -14.43 -10.62 20.88
N GLU A 79 -13.25 -11.20 21.10
CA GLU A 79 -12.98 -12.63 20.84
C GLU A 79 -13.52 -13.55 21.96
N ASN A 80 -13.88 -13.02 23.14
CA ASN A 80 -14.32 -13.80 24.30
C ASN A 80 -15.77 -13.50 24.69
N ILE A 81 -16.56 -14.58 24.80
CA ILE A 81 -17.97 -14.58 25.26
C ILE A 81 -18.12 -13.89 26.64
N THR A 82 -17.16 -14.08 27.56
CA THR A 82 -17.18 -13.48 28.90
C THR A 82 -17.14 -11.96 28.87
N THR A 83 -16.35 -11.37 27.99
CA THR A 83 -16.25 -9.91 27.86
C THR A 83 -17.52 -9.31 27.25
N GLY A 84 -18.12 -10.01 26.29
CA GLY A 84 -19.41 -9.62 25.71
C GLY A 84 -20.55 -9.62 26.75
N VAL A 85 -20.63 -10.66 27.56
CA VAL A 85 -21.63 -10.78 28.64
C VAL A 85 -21.45 -9.70 29.72
N LEU A 86 -20.20 -9.37 30.05
CA LEU A 86 -19.90 -8.35 31.06
C LEU A 86 -20.30 -6.95 30.54
N ILE A 87 -20.09 -6.64 29.26
CA ILE A 87 -20.49 -5.38 28.65
C ILE A 87 -22.01 -5.27 28.55
N VAL A 88 -22.69 -6.35 28.15
CA VAL A 88 -24.15 -6.40 28.10
C VAL A 88 -24.73 -6.25 29.52
N GLY A 89 -24.12 -6.91 30.50
CA GLY A 89 -24.54 -6.81 31.91
C GLY A 89 -24.39 -5.39 32.47
N VAL A 90 -23.25 -4.74 32.23
CA VAL A 90 -23.01 -3.36 32.68
C VAL A 90 -23.92 -2.36 31.96
N SER A 91 -24.09 -2.50 30.64
CA SER A 91 -25.02 -1.66 29.87
C SER A 91 -26.46 -1.84 30.32
N PHE A 92 -26.83 -3.05 30.69
CA PHE A 92 -28.14 -3.37 31.28
C PHE A 92 -28.34 -2.72 32.63
N MET A 93 -27.34 -2.78 33.54
CA MET A 93 -27.43 -2.13 34.85
C MET A 93 -27.57 -0.61 34.74
N VAL A 94 -26.81 0.03 33.86
CA VAL A 94 -26.92 1.47 33.58
C VAL A 94 -28.29 1.83 33.05
N PHE A 95 -28.81 1.03 32.13
CA PHE A 95 -30.16 1.25 31.56
C PHE A 95 -31.25 1.04 32.61
N MET A 96 -31.16 0.02 33.49
CA MET A 96 -32.13 -0.26 34.53
C MET A 96 -32.20 0.89 35.57
N TYR A 97 -31.03 1.50 35.88
CA TYR A 97 -31.01 2.67 36.77
C TYR A 97 -31.83 3.83 36.20
N PHE A 98 -31.67 4.13 34.92
CA PHE A 98 -32.38 5.24 34.28
C PHE A 98 -33.85 4.90 33.98
N ALA A 99 -34.12 3.67 33.57
CA ALA A 99 -35.49 3.18 33.40
C ALA A 99 -36.24 3.18 34.70
N GLY A 100 -35.58 2.86 35.84
CA GLY A 100 -36.13 2.99 37.17
C GLY A 100 -36.53 4.43 37.54
N SER A 101 -35.69 5.38 37.18
CA SER A 101 -35.99 6.80 37.37
C SER A 101 -37.13 7.29 36.49
N ILE A 102 -37.19 6.85 35.22
CA ILE A 102 -38.27 7.16 34.27
C ILE A 102 -39.57 6.48 34.71
N SER A 103 -39.53 5.21 35.15
CA SER A 103 -40.70 4.47 35.61
C SER A 103 -41.33 5.07 36.85
N PHE A 104 -40.54 5.58 37.82
CA PHE A 104 -41.06 6.25 38.99
C PHE A 104 -41.87 7.50 38.63
N TYR A 105 -41.45 8.26 37.58
CA TYR A 105 -42.19 9.42 37.10
C TYR A 105 -43.33 9.03 36.12
N SER A 106 -43.17 7.98 35.33
CA SER A 106 -44.16 7.55 34.34
C SER A 106 -45.33 6.79 34.97
N ARG A 107 -45.16 6.14 36.13
CA ARG A 107 -46.28 5.56 36.91
C ARG A 107 -47.37 6.56 37.24
N LYS A 108 -46.98 7.83 37.35
CA LYS A 108 -47.95 8.92 37.60
C LYS A 108 -48.80 9.26 36.36
N TYR A 109 -48.32 8.90 35.15
CA TYR A 109 -48.95 9.32 33.87
C TYR A 109 -49.38 8.16 32.95
N ILE A 110 -48.81 6.96 33.06
CA ILE A 110 -48.98 5.87 32.08
C ILE A 110 -49.47 4.54 32.70
N GLY A 111 -49.59 4.45 34.06
CA GLY A 111 -50.06 3.24 34.74
C GLY A 111 -49.12 2.03 34.63
N ASP A 112 -49.66 0.81 34.65
CA ASP A 112 -48.88 -0.46 34.74
C ASP A 112 -48.09 -0.83 33.48
N PHE A 113 -48.19 -0.09 32.40
CA PHE A 113 -47.40 -0.29 31.14
C PHE A 113 -45.92 0.08 31.29
N SER A 114 -45.52 0.65 32.43
CA SER A 114 -44.10 1.01 32.69
C SER A 114 -43.15 -0.18 32.67
N SER A 115 -43.62 -1.41 32.87
CA SER A 115 -42.81 -2.64 32.84
C SER A 115 -42.27 -2.96 31.44
N ILE A 116 -42.94 -2.53 30.35
CA ILE A 116 -42.49 -2.76 28.98
C ILE A 116 -41.19 -2.01 28.66
N ILE A 117 -40.99 -0.83 29.28
CA ILE A 117 -39.77 -0.02 29.11
C ILE A 117 -38.51 -0.77 29.63
N TYR A 118 -38.66 -1.69 30.57
CA TYR A 118 -37.56 -2.49 31.12
C TYR A 118 -37.23 -3.70 30.23
N ILE A 119 -38.19 -4.27 29.54
CA ILE A 119 -38.05 -5.50 28.75
C ILE A 119 -37.47 -5.21 27.38
N PHE A 120 -37.85 -4.10 26.74
CA PHE A 120 -37.48 -3.78 25.38
C PHE A 120 -35.96 -3.76 25.11
N PRO A 121 -35.10 -3.13 25.93
CA PRO A 121 -33.66 -3.13 25.73
C PRO A 121 -32.99 -4.47 25.96
N ILE A 122 -33.52 -5.29 26.87
CA ILE A 122 -33.05 -6.66 27.12
C ILE A 122 -33.26 -7.49 25.85
N VAL A 123 -34.46 -7.43 25.31
CA VAL A 123 -34.84 -8.16 24.10
C VAL A 123 -34.04 -7.63 22.90
N PHE A 124 -33.84 -6.31 22.80
CA PHE A 124 -33.06 -5.71 21.70
C PHE A 124 -31.57 -6.05 21.76
N LEU A 125 -30.93 -5.98 22.94
CA LEU A 125 -29.53 -6.39 23.13
C LEU A 125 -29.36 -7.89 22.97
N GLY A 126 -30.32 -8.70 23.45
CA GLY A 126 -30.36 -10.14 23.22
C GLY A 126 -30.49 -10.48 21.74
N PHE A 127 -31.32 -9.75 20.98
CA PHE A 127 -31.48 -9.91 19.54
C PHE A 127 -30.19 -9.53 18.76
N LEU A 128 -29.50 -8.44 19.12
CA LEU A 128 -28.23 -8.07 18.52
C LEU A 128 -27.15 -9.12 18.79
N TYR A 129 -27.09 -9.64 20.00
CA TYR A 129 -26.15 -10.69 20.39
C TYR A 129 -26.46 -12.00 19.65
N PHE A 130 -27.73 -12.41 19.58
CA PHE A 130 -28.16 -13.62 18.87
C PHE A 130 -27.90 -13.52 17.37
N ARG A 131 -28.12 -12.35 16.78
CA ARG A 131 -27.81 -12.08 15.36
C ARG A 131 -26.31 -12.23 15.07
N ASP A 132 -25.44 -11.71 15.95
CA ASP A 132 -23.98 -11.79 15.78
C ASP A 132 -23.46 -13.20 16.08
N PHE A 133 -24.11 -13.93 17.00
CA PHE A 133 -23.83 -15.34 17.29
C PHE A 133 -24.23 -16.24 16.11
N THR A 134 -25.41 -16.06 15.53
CA THR A 134 -25.86 -16.82 14.35
C THR A 134 -25.05 -16.50 13.11
N ASN A 135 -24.51 -15.29 12.98
CA ASN A 135 -23.57 -14.93 11.92
C ASN A 135 -22.19 -15.59 12.12
N LYS A 136 -21.72 -15.76 13.35
CA LYS A 136 -20.47 -16.50 13.65
C LYS A 136 -20.59 -18.01 13.42
N THR A 137 -21.72 -18.63 13.78
CA THR A 137 -21.93 -20.07 13.51
C THR A 137 -22.12 -20.36 12.02
N LYS A 138 -22.73 -19.45 11.25
CA LYS A 138 -22.79 -19.56 9.78
C LYS A 138 -21.43 -19.45 9.10
N THR A 139 -20.44 -18.81 9.71
CA THR A 139 -19.07 -18.74 9.16
C THR A 139 -18.26 -19.99 9.44
N THR A 140 -18.55 -20.75 10.52
CA THR A 140 -17.83 -22.01 10.83
C THR A 140 -18.32 -23.18 9.96
N ASP A 141 -19.63 -23.24 9.63
CA ASP A 141 -20.18 -24.28 8.74
C ASP A 141 -19.88 -24.02 7.26
N LYS A 142 -19.58 -22.77 6.86
CA LYS A 142 -19.21 -22.45 5.47
C LYS A 142 -17.86 -23.05 5.05
N ASN A 143 -16.97 -23.37 5.97
CA ASN A 143 -15.66 -23.95 5.63
C ASN A 143 -15.71 -25.41 5.16
N GLN A 144 -16.85 -26.11 5.31
CA GLN A 144 -17.04 -27.48 4.78
C GLN A 144 -17.88 -27.57 3.50
N VAL A 145 -18.57 -26.49 3.11
CA VAL A 145 -19.46 -26.48 1.92
C VAL A 145 -18.81 -25.87 0.68
N PHE A 146 -17.61 -25.29 0.80
CA PHE A 146 -16.90 -24.66 -0.34
C PHE A 146 -16.37 -25.61 -1.42
N ALA A 147 -16.57 -26.93 -1.25
CA ALA A 147 -16.14 -27.92 -2.24
C ALA A 147 -17.17 -28.20 -3.36
N LYS A 148 -18.38 -27.59 -3.36
CA LYS A 148 -19.43 -28.07 -4.29
C LYS A 148 -20.37 -27.02 -4.91
N ASN A 149 -20.12 -25.73 -4.85
CA ASN A 149 -20.92 -24.75 -5.62
C ASN A 149 -20.05 -23.86 -6.51
N LYS A 150 -19.93 -24.24 -7.77
CA LYS A 150 -19.55 -23.33 -8.88
C LYS A 150 -20.65 -22.27 -9.06
N SER A 151 -20.75 -21.30 -8.18
CA SER A 151 -21.39 -20.03 -8.47
C SER A 151 -20.30 -19.00 -8.71
N LYS A 152 -20.38 -18.27 -9.81
CA LYS A 152 -19.55 -17.12 -10.18
C LYS A 152 -19.57 -16.04 -9.08
N ASN A 153 -18.97 -16.29 -7.91
CA ASN A 153 -18.55 -15.22 -7.02
C ASN A 153 -17.18 -14.78 -7.53
N LEU A 154 -17.08 -13.57 -8.05
CA LEU A 154 -15.82 -12.94 -8.42
C LEU A 154 -14.83 -13.16 -7.28
N MET A 155 -13.81 -13.98 -7.50
CA MET A 155 -12.65 -14.07 -6.62
C MET A 155 -11.95 -12.71 -6.69
N THR A 156 -11.93 -11.95 -5.61
CA THR A 156 -11.32 -10.61 -5.57
C THR A 156 -9.87 -10.64 -5.09
N GLY A 157 -9.26 -11.80 -4.93
CA GLY A 157 -7.90 -11.99 -4.40
C GLY A 157 -7.04 -12.88 -5.27
N PHE A 158 -5.81 -13.14 -4.81
CA PHE A 158 -4.87 -14.05 -5.47
C PHE A 158 -4.69 -15.34 -4.68
N ILE A 159 -4.60 -16.45 -5.40
CA ILE A 159 -4.44 -17.79 -4.85
C ILE A 159 -3.11 -18.37 -5.33
N PHE A 160 -2.30 -18.86 -4.39
CA PHE A 160 -1.04 -19.53 -4.68
C PHE A 160 -1.10 -20.98 -4.21
N LYS A 161 -0.81 -21.92 -5.11
CA LYS A 161 -0.69 -23.34 -4.79
C LYS A 161 0.68 -23.60 -4.18
N THR A 162 0.74 -24.37 -3.11
CA THR A 162 1.98 -24.74 -2.43
C THR A 162 2.01 -26.23 -2.12
N ALA A 163 3.19 -26.75 -1.79
CA ALA A 163 3.33 -28.16 -1.38
C ALA A 163 2.51 -28.52 -0.13
N SER A 164 2.23 -27.54 0.75
CA SER A 164 1.50 -27.73 2.00
C SER A 164 0.02 -27.33 1.90
N GLY A 165 -0.47 -26.92 0.73
CA GLY A 165 -1.85 -26.46 0.54
C GLY A 165 -1.96 -25.20 -0.30
N VAL A 166 -2.83 -24.30 0.09
CA VAL A 166 -3.13 -23.08 -0.67
C VAL A 166 -2.94 -21.85 0.20
N ILE A 167 -2.25 -20.85 -0.32
CA ILE A 167 -2.19 -19.51 0.27
C ILE A 167 -3.22 -18.63 -0.45
N ASN A 168 -4.17 -18.10 0.31
CA ASN A 168 -5.21 -17.20 -0.19
C ASN A 168 -4.91 -15.77 0.26
N LEU A 169 -4.53 -14.92 -0.68
CA LEU A 169 -4.36 -13.48 -0.50
C LEU A 169 -5.69 -12.80 -0.87
N ALA A 170 -6.55 -12.59 0.11
CA ALA A 170 -7.92 -12.12 -0.13
C ALA A 170 -8.01 -10.65 -0.55
N ASN A 171 -7.03 -9.82 -0.18
CA ASN A 171 -7.01 -8.39 -0.51
C ASN A 171 -5.67 -7.96 -1.10
N PRO A 172 -5.50 -7.99 -2.44
CA PRO A 172 -4.28 -7.55 -3.11
C PRO A 172 -4.04 -6.03 -3.01
N TYR A 173 -5.08 -5.24 -2.75
CA TYR A 173 -4.98 -3.78 -2.62
C TYR A 173 -4.24 -3.31 -1.35
N ARG A 174 -3.88 -4.26 -0.45
CA ARG A 174 -2.93 -4.01 0.65
C ARG A 174 -1.49 -3.88 0.19
N GLY A 175 -1.25 -4.01 -1.12
CA GLY A 175 0.07 -4.06 -1.71
C GLY A 175 0.80 -5.39 -1.48
N ILE A 176 1.71 -5.71 -2.37
CA ILE A 176 2.47 -6.96 -2.36
C ILE A 176 3.95 -6.63 -2.54
N TYR A 177 4.77 -7.08 -1.61
CA TYR A 177 6.23 -7.01 -1.65
C TYR A 177 6.80 -8.39 -1.90
N ILE A 178 7.63 -8.54 -2.93
CA ILE A 178 8.22 -9.81 -3.33
C ILE A 178 9.73 -9.64 -3.37
N GLN A 179 10.43 -10.20 -2.42
CA GLN A 179 11.89 -10.12 -2.34
C GLN A 179 12.54 -11.47 -2.55
N GLY A 180 13.66 -11.47 -3.28
CA GLY A 180 14.49 -12.65 -3.46
C GLY A 180 15.52 -12.42 -4.55
N GLY A 181 16.73 -12.92 -4.35
CA GLY A 181 17.85 -12.81 -5.29
C GLY A 181 17.58 -13.46 -6.65
N ALA A 182 18.51 -13.30 -7.57
CA ALA A 182 18.45 -13.95 -8.88
C ALA A 182 18.28 -15.47 -8.73
N GLY A 183 17.38 -16.07 -9.50
CA GLY A 183 17.10 -17.50 -9.42
C GLY A 183 16.36 -17.97 -8.16
N SER A 184 15.82 -17.07 -7.34
CA SER A 184 15.00 -17.45 -6.17
C SER A 184 13.61 -18.01 -6.55
N GLY A 185 13.20 -17.90 -7.80
CA GLY A 185 11.90 -18.38 -8.29
C GLY A 185 10.76 -17.35 -8.22
N LYS A 186 11.06 -16.06 -7.98
CA LYS A 186 10.04 -14.99 -7.92
C LYS A 186 9.09 -15.01 -9.12
N SER A 187 9.65 -15.01 -10.34
CA SER A 187 8.85 -14.93 -11.57
C SER A 187 7.89 -16.12 -11.68
N ALA A 188 8.41 -17.34 -11.68
CA ALA A 188 7.61 -18.55 -11.88
C ALA A 188 6.65 -18.89 -10.73
N SER A 189 6.98 -18.52 -9.49
CA SER A 189 6.22 -18.91 -8.30
C SER A 189 5.23 -17.84 -7.83
N ILE A 190 5.46 -16.55 -8.16
CA ILE A 190 4.63 -15.45 -7.66
C ILE A 190 4.11 -14.58 -8.82
N PHE A 191 4.99 -14.03 -9.68
CA PHE A 191 4.56 -13.09 -10.74
C PHE A 191 3.68 -13.77 -11.79
N GLU A 192 4.09 -14.92 -12.32
CA GLU A 192 3.33 -15.60 -13.37
C GLU A 192 1.97 -16.13 -12.89
N PRO A 193 1.85 -16.73 -11.68
CA PRO A 193 0.55 -17.02 -11.09
C PRO A 193 -0.34 -15.77 -10.92
N ILE A 194 0.23 -14.60 -10.60
CA ILE A 194 -0.53 -13.35 -10.54
C ILE A 194 -0.97 -12.94 -11.96
N ILE A 195 -0.09 -13.01 -12.96
CA ILE A 195 -0.39 -12.68 -14.37
C ILE A 195 -1.57 -13.49 -14.89
N ASN A 196 -1.60 -14.80 -14.62
CA ASN A 196 -2.73 -15.64 -15.00
C ASN A 196 -4.04 -15.18 -14.35
N GLN A 197 -4.00 -14.83 -13.07
CA GLN A 197 -5.19 -14.47 -12.29
C GLN A 197 -5.71 -13.05 -12.58
N ILE A 198 -4.84 -12.07 -12.85
CA ILE A 198 -5.27 -10.70 -13.17
C ILE A 198 -6.01 -10.65 -14.52
N SER A 199 -5.59 -11.45 -15.49
CA SER A 199 -6.27 -11.53 -16.79
C SER A 199 -7.63 -12.23 -16.70
N GLU A 200 -7.77 -13.23 -15.80
CA GLU A 200 -9.05 -13.92 -15.55
C GLU A 200 -10.06 -13.05 -14.79
N GLN A 201 -9.57 -12.08 -14.04
CA GLN A 201 -10.37 -11.16 -13.23
C GLN A 201 -10.53 -9.77 -13.88
N ASP A 202 -10.19 -9.62 -15.16
CA ASP A 202 -10.30 -8.37 -15.93
C ASP A 202 -9.61 -7.17 -15.27
N TYR A 203 -8.43 -7.38 -14.65
CA TYR A 203 -7.62 -6.25 -14.16
C TYR A 203 -7.08 -5.44 -15.33
N THR A 204 -7.09 -4.13 -15.17
CA THR A 204 -6.31 -3.19 -15.99
C THR A 204 -5.00 -2.88 -15.27
N GLY A 205 -4.10 -2.14 -15.90
CA GLY A 205 -2.93 -1.66 -15.15
C GLY A 205 -1.66 -1.50 -15.93
N ILE A 206 -0.55 -1.50 -15.19
CA ILE A 206 0.79 -1.30 -15.71
C ILE A 206 1.69 -2.45 -15.26
N LEU A 207 2.45 -3.00 -16.21
CA LEU A 207 3.63 -3.82 -15.96
C LEU A 207 4.88 -3.01 -16.33
N TYR A 208 5.83 -2.88 -15.42
CA TYR A 208 7.22 -2.53 -15.73
C TYR A 208 8.04 -3.81 -15.84
N ASP A 209 8.46 -4.14 -17.05
CA ASP A 209 9.28 -5.32 -17.38
C ASP A 209 10.74 -4.91 -17.56
N PHE A 210 11.55 -5.10 -16.51
CA PHE A 210 12.98 -4.74 -16.54
C PHE A 210 13.78 -5.58 -17.53
N LYS A 211 13.37 -6.81 -17.76
CA LYS A 211 14.01 -7.76 -18.68
C LYS A 211 13.14 -8.05 -19.89
N SER A 212 12.55 -6.98 -20.46
CA SER A 212 11.67 -7.13 -21.62
C SER A 212 12.28 -8.05 -22.70
N PRO A 213 11.46 -8.96 -23.28
CA PRO A 213 10.00 -9.08 -23.15
C PRO A 213 9.55 -10.22 -22.19
N GLU A 214 10.34 -10.57 -21.16
CA GLU A 214 10.12 -11.78 -20.35
C GLU A 214 8.70 -11.88 -19.76
N LEU A 215 8.20 -10.85 -19.09
CA LEU A 215 6.84 -10.83 -18.54
C LEU A 215 5.83 -10.21 -19.50
N THR A 216 6.27 -9.32 -20.38
CA THR A 216 5.42 -8.66 -21.40
C THR A 216 4.76 -9.67 -22.32
N ASP A 217 5.50 -10.66 -22.84
CA ASP A 217 4.96 -11.70 -23.72
C ASP A 217 3.93 -12.60 -22.99
N LYS A 218 4.07 -12.77 -21.67
CA LYS A 218 3.12 -13.53 -20.86
C LYS A 218 1.83 -12.74 -20.61
N ILE A 219 1.92 -11.45 -20.36
CA ILE A 219 0.75 -10.56 -20.26
C ILE A 219 0.02 -10.54 -21.62
N ARG A 220 0.75 -10.37 -22.73
CA ARG A 220 0.15 -10.37 -24.07
C ARG A 220 -0.65 -11.65 -24.31
N ALA A 221 -0.07 -12.81 -24.03
CA ALA A 221 -0.75 -14.09 -24.17
C ALA A 221 -2.00 -14.21 -23.27
N SER A 222 -1.92 -13.69 -22.05
CA SER A 222 -2.99 -13.80 -21.04
C SER A 222 -4.18 -12.89 -21.37
N TYR A 223 -3.94 -11.75 -22.03
CA TYR A 223 -4.98 -10.78 -22.41
C TYR A 223 -5.50 -10.99 -23.84
N LEU A 224 -4.96 -11.94 -24.60
CA LEU A 224 -5.43 -12.23 -25.95
C LEU A 224 -6.91 -12.62 -25.95
N GLY A 225 -7.73 -11.87 -26.69
CA GLY A 225 -9.19 -12.10 -26.77
C GLY A 225 -9.98 -11.71 -25.52
N LYS A 226 -9.39 -10.95 -24.59
CA LYS A 226 -10.08 -10.41 -23.41
C LYS A 226 -10.73 -9.05 -23.72
N SER A 227 -11.60 -8.61 -22.80
CA SER A 227 -12.26 -7.29 -22.85
C SER A 227 -11.32 -6.12 -22.56
N VAL A 228 -10.20 -6.37 -21.88
CA VAL A 228 -9.16 -5.40 -21.56
C VAL A 228 -8.16 -5.37 -22.72
N ALA A 229 -7.97 -4.22 -23.34
CA ALA A 229 -7.02 -4.03 -24.43
C ALA A 229 -5.57 -4.20 -23.93
N PHE A 230 -4.72 -4.81 -24.76
CA PHE A 230 -3.30 -4.91 -24.48
C PHE A 230 -2.54 -3.84 -25.27
N LYS A 231 -1.61 -3.14 -24.61
CA LYS A 231 -0.71 -2.15 -25.18
C LYS A 231 0.71 -2.37 -24.69
N ASN A 232 1.71 -2.09 -25.57
CA ASN A 232 3.11 -2.34 -25.27
C ASN A 232 4.00 -1.17 -25.69
N ILE A 233 4.65 -0.54 -24.75
CA ILE A 233 5.76 0.39 -24.97
C ILE A 233 7.05 -0.39 -24.80
N ASP A 234 7.81 -0.54 -25.87
CA ASP A 234 9.03 -1.37 -25.90
C ASP A 234 10.25 -0.55 -26.33
N PHE A 235 11.04 -0.14 -25.35
CA PHE A 235 12.28 0.61 -25.60
C PHE A 235 13.41 -0.28 -26.13
N LYS A 236 13.31 -1.60 -25.98
CA LYS A 236 14.29 -2.54 -26.57
C LYS A 236 14.02 -2.78 -28.05
N ASN A 237 12.73 -2.75 -28.46
CA ASN A 237 12.32 -2.94 -29.84
C ASN A 237 11.39 -1.80 -30.28
N PRO A 238 11.90 -0.56 -30.42
CA PRO A 238 11.08 0.62 -30.70
C PRO A 238 10.31 0.54 -32.02
N HIS A 239 10.79 -0.25 -32.98
CA HIS A 239 10.11 -0.50 -34.25
C HIS A 239 8.75 -1.20 -34.14
N GLN A 240 8.51 -1.93 -33.04
CA GLN A 240 7.28 -2.68 -32.80
C GLN A 240 6.50 -2.14 -31.58
N SER A 241 6.92 -0.99 -31.04
CA SER A 241 6.28 -0.34 -29.90
C SER A 241 5.03 0.41 -30.32
N ASP A 242 3.98 0.40 -29.47
CA ASP A 242 2.97 1.45 -29.48
C ASP A 242 3.61 2.80 -29.13
N ARG A 243 2.96 3.91 -29.51
CA ARG A 243 3.43 5.27 -29.21
C ARG A 243 2.57 5.93 -28.16
N ILE A 244 3.20 6.75 -27.30
CA ILE A 244 2.56 7.34 -26.14
C ILE A 244 3.03 8.78 -25.90
N ASN A 245 2.13 9.64 -25.50
CA ASN A 245 2.48 10.99 -25.04
C ASN A 245 2.14 11.16 -23.55
N PRO A 246 3.10 11.02 -22.62
CA PRO A 246 2.84 11.14 -21.20
C PRO A 246 2.56 12.56 -20.73
N ILE A 247 2.82 13.58 -21.55
CA ILE A 247 2.52 15.00 -21.26
C ILE A 247 1.41 15.56 -22.13
N ALA A 248 0.54 14.70 -22.67
CA ALA A 248 -0.60 15.17 -23.46
C ALA A 248 -1.40 16.23 -22.69
N PRO A 249 -1.89 17.29 -23.36
CA PRO A 249 -2.50 18.48 -22.70
C PRO A 249 -3.58 18.16 -21.68
N HIS A 250 -4.38 17.12 -21.92
CA HIS A 250 -5.47 16.71 -21.02
C HIS A 250 -5.00 16.11 -19.68
N TYR A 251 -3.74 15.67 -19.56
CA TYR A 251 -3.14 15.24 -18.29
C TYR A 251 -2.63 16.42 -17.45
N LEU A 252 -2.36 17.56 -18.09
CA LEU A 252 -1.77 18.77 -17.49
C LEU A 252 -2.85 19.77 -17.08
N THR A 253 -3.70 19.39 -16.11
CA THR A 253 -4.84 20.23 -15.68
C THR A 253 -4.43 21.44 -14.82
N LYS A 254 -3.21 21.47 -14.30
CA LYS A 254 -2.62 22.54 -13.48
C LYS A 254 -1.11 22.61 -13.71
N SER A 255 -0.53 23.79 -13.62
CA SER A 255 0.92 24.02 -13.79
C SER A 255 1.78 23.22 -12.81
N VAL A 256 1.31 22.98 -11.59
CA VAL A 256 1.98 22.13 -10.59
C VAL A 256 2.17 20.69 -11.11
N ILE A 257 1.29 20.19 -11.97
CA ILE A 257 1.43 18.84 -12.55
C ILE A 257 2.63 18.79 -13.52
N ALA A 258 2.86 19.85 -14.29
CA ALA A 258 4.06 19.94 -15.13
C ALA A 258 5.35 19.90 -14.29
N MET A 259 5.36 20.53 -13.11
CA MET A 259 6.48 20.46 -12.16
C MET A 259 6.69 19.04 -11.62
N GLU A 260 5.61 18.33 -11.30
CA GLU A 260 5.65 16.94 -10.82
C GLU A 260 6.18 15.98 -11.90
N TYR A 261 5.71 16.13 -13.14
CA TYR A 261 6.18 15.33 -14.27
C TYR A 261 7.64 15.62 -14.62
N SER A 262 8.02 16.90 -14.61
CA SER A 262 9.42 17.30 -14.75
C SER A 262 10.30 16.72 -13.63
N GLN A 263 9.82 16.65 -12.40
CA GLN A 263 10.55 16.03 -11.29
C GLN A 263 10.77 14.52 -11.53
N ALA A 264 9.79 13.81 -12.07
CA ALA A 264 9.94 12.37 -12.40
C ALA A 264 11.05 12.17 -13.44
N LEU A 265 11.13 13.02 -14.45
CA LEU A 265 12.21 13.03 -15.45
C LEU A 265 13.55 13.36 -14.80
N VAL A 266 13.66 14.51 -14.15
CA VAL A 266 14.95 15.04 -13.65
C VAL A 266 15.56 14.15 -12.58
N ASN A 267 14.78 13.57 -11.69
CA ASN A 267 15.30 12.66 -10.67
C ASN A 267 15.97 11.41 -11.27
N ASN A 268 15.50 10.92 -12.40
CA ASN A 268 16.12 9.78 -13.09
C ASN A 268 17.23 10.23 -14.07
N LEU A 269 17.19 11.45 -14.60
CA LEU A 269 18.25 12.03 -15.43
C LEU A 269 19.47 12.46 -14.60
N LEU A 270 19.22 12.92 -13.37
CA LEU A 270 20.22 13.40 -12.41
C LEU A 270 20.03 12.68 -11.07
N PRO A 271 20.43 11.40 -10.93
CA PRO A 271 20.11 10.58 -9.75
C PRO A 271 20.62 11.14 -8.41
N GLU A 272 21.71 11.93 -8.41
CA GLU A 272 22.19 12.59 -7.19
C GLU A 272 21.17 13.58 -6.62
N SER A 273 20.27 14.13 -7.45
CA SER A 273 19.20 15.02 -7.02
C SER A 273 18.15 14.33 -6.13
N ILE A 274 18.07 13.00 -6.16
CA ILE A 274 17.19 12.20 -5.29
C ILE A 274 17.69 12.27 -3.84
N LYS A 275 19.02 12.13 -3.67
CA LYS A 275 19.66 12.15 -2.34
C LYS A 275 19.75 13.56 -1.78
N LYS A 276 20.08 14.53 -2.63
CA LYS A 276 20.20 15.93 -2.27
C LYS A 276 19.89 16.81 -3.48
N ALA A 277 18.72 17.43 -3.48
CA ALA A 277 18.39 18.44 -4.48
C ALA A 277 19.33 19.65 -4.33
N ASP A 278 19.95 20.05 -5.42
CA ASP A 278 20.84 21.21 -5.50
C ASP A 278 20.26 22.33 -6.36
N PHE A 279 20.99 23.41 -6.49
CA PHE A 279 20.60 24.56 -7.30
C PHE A 279 20.40 24.16 -8.78
N TRP A 280 21.27 23.32 -9.32
CA TRP A 280 21.29 22.97 -10.73
C TRP A 280 20.12 22.06 -11.11
N SER A 281 19.90 21.01 -10.34
CA SER A 281 18.79 20.07 -10.53
C SER A 281 17.43 20.75 -10.34
N ASN A 282 17.30 21.67 -9.36
CA ASN A 282 16.07 22.42 -9.15
C ASN A 282 15.76 23.38 -10.33
N ASN A 283 16.78 24.07 -10.88
CA ASN A 283 16.58 24.90 -12.05
C ASN A 283 16.24 24.06 -13.28
N THR A 284 16.93 22.94 -13.50
CA THR A 284 16.61 21.98 -14.58
C THR A 284 15.15 21.55 -14.53
N LYS A 285 14.67 21.14 -13.36
CA LYS A 285 13.27 20.76 -13.15
C LYS A 285 12.30 21.89 -13.50
N MET A 286 12.56 23.09 -13.00
CA MET A 286 11.68 24.23 -13.20
C MET A 286 11.63 24.68 -14.67
N ILE A 287 12.77 24.67 -15.36
CA ILE A 287 12.82 25.07 -16.77
C ILE A 287 12.12 24.05 -17.66
N ILE A 288 12.33 22.73 -17.45
CA ILE A 288 11.60 21.68 -18.17
C ILE A 288 10.09 21.81 -17.92
N ALA A 289 9.68 22.06 -16.67
CA ALA A 289 8.27 22.29 -16.33
C ALA A 289 7.70 23.52 -17.06
N GLY A 290 8.47 24.61 -17.15
CA GLY A 290 8.10 25.84 -17.86
C GLY A 290 7.90 25.60 -19.36
N VAL A 291 8.80 24.84 -19.98
CA VAL A 291 8.67 24.44 -21.40
C VAL A 291 7.42 23.58 -21.62
N ILE A 292 7.20 22.56 -20.77
CA ILE A 292 6.03 21.67 -20.86
C ILE A 292 4.74 22.47 -20.70
N TRP A 293 4.67 23.38 -19.69
CA TRP A 293 3.48 24.18 -19.44
C TRP A 293 3.21 25.18 -20.55
N TRP A 294 4.26 25.82 -21.08
CA TRP A 294 4.15 26.74 -22.23
C TRP A 294 3.64 26.02 -23.48
N LEU A 295 4.20 24.82 -23.79
CA LEU A 295 3.69 24.01 -24.91
C LEU A 295 2.22 23.65 -24.69
N LYS A 296 1.83 23.27 -23.51
CA LYS A 296 0.43 22.89 -23.19
C LYS A 296 -0.54 24.07 -23.42
N GLU A 297 -0.17 25.28 -23.03
CA GLU A 297 -1.07 26.45 -23.10
C GLU A 297 -1.08 27.09 -24.49
N GLU A 298 0.08 27.26 -25.11
CA GLU A 298 0.22 28.03 -26.34
C GLU A 298 0.27 27.14 -27.62
N HIS A 299 0.75 25.90 -27.48
CA HIS A 299 1.01 24.98 -28.59
C HIS A 299 0.62 23.54 -28.24
N PRO A 300 -0.65 23.27 -27.89
CA PRO A 300 -1.08 21.98 -27.38
C PRO A 300 -0.84 20.80 -28.34
N GLU A 301 -0.83 21.04 -29.64
CA GLU A 301 -0.52 20.03 -30.67
C GLU A 301 0.94 19.58 -30.64
N TYR A 302 1.85 20.40 -30.14
CA TYR A 302 3.28 20.12 -29.98
C TYR A 302 3.66 19.79 -28.54
N CYS A 303 2.68 19.62 -27.64
CA CYS A 303 2.94 19.29 -26.24
C CYS A 303 3.35 17.82 -26.08
N THR A 304 4.56 17.49 -26.50
CA THR A 304 5.20 16.16 -26.39
C THR A 304 6.62 16.29 -25.83
N ILE A 305 7.14 15.23 -25.23
CA ILE A 305 8.53 15.21 -24.72
C ILE A 305 9.55 15.46 -25.84
N PRO A 306 9.43 14.88 -27.06
CA PRO A 306 10.34 15.17 -28.14
C PRO A 306 10.39 16.65 -28.53
N HIS A 307 9.26 17.35 -28.58
CA HIS A 307 9.25 18.79 -28.85
C HIS A 307 9.91 19.60 -27.70
N ALA A 308 9.63 19.23 -26.45
CA ALA A 308 10.28 19.90 -25.29
C ALA A 308 11.80 19.72 -25.31
N ILE A 309 12.30 18.51 -25.63
CA ILE A 309 13.73 18.24 -25.81
C ILE A 309 14.30 19.06 -26.98
N SER A 310 13.60 19.07 -28.12
CA SER A 310 14.05 19.80 -29.31
C SER A 310 14.15 21.30 -29.08
N LEU A 311 13.21 21.89 -28.35
CA LEU A 311 13.25 23.31 -27.94
C LEU A 311 14.48 23.62 -27.07
N LEU A 312 14.84 22.72 -26.14
CA LEU A 312 15.98 22.92 -25.24
C LEU A 312 17.34 22.69 -25.90
N LEU A 313 17.43 21.84 -26.95
CA LEU A 313 18.70 21.44 -27.57
C LEU A 313 18.96 22.11 -28.92
N HIS A 314 17.92 22.36 -29.72
CA HIS A 314 18.05 22.71 -31.13
C HIS A 314 17.57 24.13 -31.47
N THR A 315 17.22 24.94 -30.46
CA THR A 315 16.74 26.31 -30.65
C THR A 315 17.55 27.35 -29.84
N ASP A 316 17.35 28.64 -30.11
CA ASP A 316 17.93 29.71 -29.30
C ASP A 316 17.22 29.79 -27.95
N ILE A 317 17.95 29.45 -26.88
CA ILE A 317 17.43 29.43 -25.52
C ILE A 317 16.97 30.81 -25.03
N LYS A 318 17.58 31.92 -25.49
CA LYS A 318 17.16 33.25 -25.10
C LYS A 318 15.80 33.59 -25.70
N LEU A 319 15.61 33.23 -26.97
CA LEU A 319 14.34 33.41 -27.65
C LEU A 319 13.25 32.54 -27.03
N LEU A 320 13.57 31.28 -26.73
CA LEU A 320 12.66 30.38 -26.02
C LEU A 320 12.21 30.95 -24.66
N LEU A 321 13.15 31.48 -23.87
CA LEU A 321 12.82 32.08 -22.58
C LEU A 321 11.98 33.37 -22.69
N LEU A 322 12.18 34.17 -23.75
CA LEU A 322 11.33 35.31 -24.03
C LEU A 322 9.90 34.89 -24.33
N LYS A 323 9.71 33.87 -25.17
CA LYS A 323 8.38 33.32 -25.49
C LYS A 323 7.70 32.71 -24.23
N ILE A 324 8.40 31.89 -23.45
CA ILE A 324 7.87 31.27 -22.21
C ILE A 324 7.50 32.39 -21.19
N SER A 325 8.28 33.46 -21.11
CA SER A 325 8.02 34.56 -20.18
C SER A 325 6.76 35.38 -20.51
N GLN A 326 6.16 35.20 -21.67
CA GLN A 326 4.88 35.83 -22.02
C GLN A 326 3.69 35.08 -21.36
N ASN A 327 3.84 33.81 -21.03
CA ASN A 327 2.85 33.06 -20.27
C ASN A 327 3.06 33.28 -18.77
N TYR A 328 2.04 33.74 -18.06
CA TYR A 328 2.15 34.20 -16.66
C TYR A 328 2.65 33.10 -15.70
N GLU A 329 2.14 31.87 -15.81
CA GLU A 329 2.54 30.77 -14.93
C GLU A 329 3.90 30.18 -15.32
N ALA A 330 4.15 30.00 -16.62
CA ALA A 330 5.45 29.52 -17.12
C ALA A 330 6.59 30.50 -16.84
N ALA A 331 6.33 31.82 -16.89
CA ALA A 331 7.30 32.86 -16.55
C ALA A 331 7.88 32.69 -15.13
N GLY A 332 7.04 32.34 -14.17
CA GLY A 332 7.47 32.04 -12.79
C GLY A 332 8.45 30.88 -12.70
N MET A 333 8.25 29.83 -13.53
CA MET A 333 9.10 28.64 -13.54
C MET A 333 10.51 28.93 -14.11
N VAL A 334 10.64 29.83 -15.09
CA VAL A 334 11.91 30.16 -15.72
C VAL A 334 12.56 31.44 -15.14
N SER A 335 11.98 32.02 -14.10
CA SER A 335 12.36 33.32 -13.53
C SER A 335 13.83 33.40 -13.11
N THR A 336 14.37 32.36 -12.48
CA THR A 336 15.77 32.32 -12.03
C THR A 336 16.74 32.40 -13.21
N LEU A 337 16.50 31.67 -14.29
CA LEU A 337 17.35 31.72 -15.47
C LEU A 337 17.22 33.05 -16.20
N LYS A 338 16.00 33.59 -16.30
CA LYS A 338 15.74 34.91 -16.86
C LYS A 338 16.48 36.00 -16.10
N GLN A 339 16.38 36.04 -14.77
CA GLN A 339 17.10 36.98 -13.91
C GLN A 339 18.63 36.86 -14.08
N SER A 340 19.17 35.64 -14.17
CA SER A 340 20.59 35.42 -14.39
C SER A 340 21.06 35.97 -15.73
N LEU A 341 20.23 35.91 -16.77
CA LEU A 341 20.50 36.52 -18.09
C LEU A 341 20.45 38.06 -18.04
N GLU A 342 19.45 38.63 -17.38
CA GLU A 342 19.29 40.07 -17.22
C GLU A 342 20.41 40.72 -16.38
N ASN A 343 20.91 39.99 -15.37
CA ASN A 343 22.01 40.42 -14.51
C ASN A 343 23.40 40.10 -15.10
N GLU A 344 23.47 39.67 -16.35
CA GLU A 344 24.73 39.32 -17.04
C GLU A 344 25.59 38.27 -16.29
N ALA A 345 24.95 37.40 -15.48
CA ALA A 345 25.61 36.31 -14.71
C ALA A 345 25.99 35.15 -15.63
N GLN A 346 26.87 35.39 -16.60
CA GLN A 346 27.20 34.44 -17.70
C GLN A 346 27.60 33.05 -17.20
N ASN A 347 28.41 32.95 -16.14
CA ASN A 347 28.85 31.68 -15.59
C ASN A 347 27.67 30.86 -15.00
N GLN A 348 26.72 31.52 -14.34
CA GLN A 348 25.54 30.90 -13.79
C GLN A 348 24.60 30.42 -14.90
N VAL A 349 24.37 31.24 -15.91
CA VAL A 349 23.59 30.89 -17.09
C VAL A 349 24.20 29.67 -17.80
N ALA A 350 25.51 29.73 -18.09
CA ALA A 350 26.22 28.63 -18.75
C ALA A 350 26.13 27.31 -17.94
N GLY A 351 26.27 27.38 -16.61
CA GLY A 351 26.13 26.22 -15.73
C GLY A 351 24.73 25.62 -15.75
N ILE A 352 23.67 26.45 -15.66
CA ILE A 352 22.28 25.95 -15.74
C ILE A 352 22.03 25.31 -17.11
N LEU A 353 22.39 25.97 -18.20
CA LEU A 353 22.16 25.48 -19.56
C LEU A 353 22.94 24.20 -19.82
N SER A 354 24.22 24.13 -19.43
CA SER A 354 25.03 22.93 -19.56
C SER A 354 24.42 21.73 -18.84
N THR A 355 23.90 21.95 -17.60
CA THR A 355 23.24 20.90 -16.84
C THR A 355 21.99 20.38 -17.55
N ILE A 356 21.11 21.28 -18.02
CA ILE A 356 19.89 20.91 -18.74
C ILE A 356 20.24 20.17 -20.02
N GLN A 357 21.11 20.72 -20.87
CA GLN A 357 21.47 20.14 -22.15
C GLN A 357 22.11 18.78 -21.99
N THR A 358 23.02 18.61 -21.02
CA THR A 358 23.62 17.31 -20.71
C THR A 358 22.58 16.29 -20.26
N ALA A 359 21.65 16.71 -19.39
CA ALA A 359 20.61 15.84 -18.87
C ALA A 359 19.66 15.36 -19.99
N VAL A 360 19.14 16.29 -20.81
CA VAL A 360 18.16 15.91 -21.84
C VAL A 360 18.78 15.33 -23.13
N ALA A 361 20.08 15.54 -23.37
CA ALA A 361 20.76 15.02 -24.58
C ALA A 361 20.70 13.50 -24.69
N GLN A 362 20.72 12.77 -23.55
CA GLN A 362 20.60 11.31 -23.56
C GLN A 362 19.23 10.80 -24.05
N LEU A 363 18.20 11.66 -24.04
CA LEU A 363 16.87 11.37 -24.56
C LEU A 363 16.70 11.76 -26.03
N ASN A 364 17.68 12.47 -26.61
CA ASN A 364 17.64 12.98 -27.98
C ASN A 364 18.00 11.88 -29.00
N THR A 365 17.15 10.84 -29.08
CA THR A 365 17.33 9.71 -29.96
C THR A 365 16.08 9.48 -30.82
N LYS A 366 16.26 8.91 -32.03
CA LYS A 366 15.13 8.59 -32.91
C LYS A 366 14.12 7.65 -32.24
N ASP A 367 14.60 6.73 -31.40
CA ASP A 367 13.78 5.73 -30.72
C ASP A 367 12.85 6.38 -29.68
N VAL A 368 13.40 7.25 -28.85
CA VAL A 368 12.64 8.02 -27.84
C VAL A 368 11.65 8.95 -28.53
N PHE A 369 12.07 9.64 -29.59
CA PHE A 369 11.21 10.56 -30.36
C PHE A 369 10.06 9.80 -31.02
N TRP A 370 10.33 8.62 -31.57
CA TRP A 370 9.28 7.77 -32.15
C TRP A 370 8.23 7.38 -31.13
N ILE A 371 8.68 6.76 -30.03
CA ILE A 371 7.78 6.23 -28.99
C ILE A 371 6.93 7.32 -28.35
N LEU A 372 7.49 8.55 -28.18
CA LEU A 372 6.84 9.61 -27.40
C LEU A 372 6.12 10.68 -28.25
N SER A 373 5.95 10.46 -29.55
CA SER A 373 5.42 11.47 -30.47
C SER A 373 3.91 11.43 -30.70
N GLU A 374 3.20 10.38 -30.26
CA GLU A 374 1.78 10.19 -30.56
C GLU A 374 0.96 9.68 -29.36
N ASN A 375 -0.38 9.74 -29.46
CA ASN A 375 -1.31 9.35 -28.41
C ASN A 375 -2.03 8.02 -28.74
N GLU A 376 -1.31 6.94 -29.08
CA GLU A 376 -1.91 5.63 -29.33
C GLU A 376 -2.33 4.89 -28.06
N VAL A 377 -1.82 5.34 -26.91
CA VAL A 377 -2.10 4.80 -25.58
C VAL A 377 -2.60 5.90 -24.67
N ASP A 378 -3.82 5.73 -24.13
CA ASP A 378 -4.35 6.59 -23.07
C ASP A 378 -3.91 6.04 -21.70
N LEU A 379 -3.29 6.89 -20.87
CA LEU A 379 -2.84 6.53 -19.52
C LEU A 379 -3.95 6.47 -18.46
N ALA A 380 -5.19 6.79 -18.80
CA ALA A 380 -6.36 6.48 -17.97
C ALA A 380 -6.77 4.99 -18.12
N LEU A 381 -5.81 4.10 -17.87
CA LEU A 381 -5.87 2.67 -18.19
C LEU A 381 -7.06 1.92 -17.60
N ASN A 382 -7.54 2.36 -16.44
CA ASN A 382 -8.68 1.74 -15.75
C ASN A 382 -10.03 2.41 -16.05
N ASN A 383 -10.08 3.20 -17.11
CA ASN A 383 -11.34 3.73 -17.63
C ASN A 383 -12.23 2.57 -18.11
N ARG A 384 -13.45 2.49 -17.58
CA ARG A 384 -14.40 1.41 -17.89
C ARG A 384 -14.83 1.36 -19.36
N GLN A 385 -14.71 2.46 -20.08
CA GLN A 385 -15.06 2.52 -21.51
C GLN A 385 -13.97 1.94 -22.39
N ASN A 386 -12.70 2.15 -22.01
CA ASN A 386 -11.52 1.68 -22.74
C ASN A 386 -10.51 1.04 -21.77
N PRO A 387 -10.87 -0.08 -21.12
CA PRO A 387 -9.98 -0.72 -20.16
C PRO A 387 -8.73 -1.25 -20.88
N THR A 388 -7.55 -0.88 -20.36
CA THR A 388 -6.27 -1.19 -21.00
C THR A 388 -5.29 -1.77 -19.98
N PHE A 389 -4.48 -2.74 -20.41
CA PHE A 389 -3.30 -3.21 -19.71
C PHE A 389 -2.06 -2.79 -20.51
N LEU A 390 -1.22 -1.96 -19.90
CA LEU A 390 -0.02 -1.41 -20.50
C LEU A 390 1.22 -2.14 -19.98
N CYS A 391 2.01 -2.73 -20.87
CA CYS A 391 3.35 -3.18 -20.57
C CYS A 391 4.37 -2.13 -21.00
N ILE A 392 5.40 -1.92 -20.18
CA ILE A 392 6.50 -1.01 -20.44
C ILE A 392 7.80 -1.80 -20.32
N GLY A 393 8.38 -2.14 -21.45
CA GLY A 393 9.62 -2.88 -21.54
C GLY A 393 10.83 -1.95 -21.48
N ASN A 394 11.78 -2.24 -20.57
CA ASN A 394 13.07 -1.57 -20.52
C ASN A 394 14.12 -2.38 -21.30
N ASP A 395 15.15 -1.71 -21.79
CA ASP A 395 16.38 -2.36 -22.23
C ASP A 395 17.35 -2.44 -21.06
N SER A 396 17.55 -3.64 -20.53
CA SER A 396 18.46 -3.88 -19.40
C SER A 396 19.93 -3.58 -19.70
N THR A 397 20.30 -3.38 -20.99
CA THR A 397 21.66 -2.98 -21.42
C THR A 397 21.85 -1.46 -21.41
N LEU A 398 20.74 -0.70 -21.49
CA LEU A 398 20.73 0.78 -21.53
C LEU A 398 19.74 1.36 -20.49
N PRO A 399 19.71 0.88 -19.24
CA PRO A 399 18.65 1.23 -18.31
C PRO A 399 18.60 2.72 -17.99
N GLN A 400 19.74 3.40 -17.95
CA GLN A 400 19.81 4.83 -17.61
C GLN A 400 19.20 5.74 -18.67
N VAL A 401 19.16 5.31 -19.93
CA VAL A 401 18.59 6.10 -21.03
C VAL A 401 17.07 6.13 -20.95
N TYR A 402 16.44 4.99 -20.71
CA TYR A 402 14.98 4.87 -20.79
C TYR A 402 14.25 5.02 -19.47
N THR A 403 14.94 4.76 -18.34
CA THR A 403 14.36 4.89 -16.99
C THR A 403 13.68 6.24 -16.71
N PRO A 404 14.22 7.42 -17.14
CA PRO A 404 13.55 8.71 -16.94
C PRO A 404 12.17 8.77 -17.57
N ILE A 405 12.04 8.26 -18.79
CA ILE A 405 10.78 8.26 -19.53
C ILE A 405 9.81 7.23 -18.93
N ILE A 406 10.31 6.05 -18.61
CA ILE A 406 9.50 4.99 -17.97
C ILE A 406 8.94 5.47 -16.65
N SER A 407 9.75 6.15 -15.84
CA SER A 407 9.31 6.75 -14.57
C SER A 407 8.19 7.77 -14.79
N LEU A 408 8.32 8.63 -15.79
CA LEU A 408 7.29 9.60 -16.16
C LEU A 408 5.99 8.89 -16.58
N ILE A 409 6.04 7.92 -17.48
CA ILE A 409 4.87 7.18 -17.97
C ILE A 409 4.15 6.51 -16.79
N ILE A 410 4.88 5.82 -15.90
CA ILE A 410 4.30 5.17 -14.72
C ILE A 410 3.69 6.20 -13.78
N SER A 411 4.39 7.31 -13.51
CA SER A 411 3.89 8.38 -12.62
C SER A 411 2.57 8.98 -13.13
N VAL A 412 2.49 9.25 -14.43
CA VAL A 412 1.26 9.75 -15.07
C VAL A 412 0.15 8.70 -15.02
N GLY A 413 0.45 7.47 -15.42
CA GLY A 413 -0.52 6.37 -15.39
C GLY A 413 -1.08 6.10 -14.00
N MET A 414 -0.23 6.06 -12.98
CA MET A 414 -0.65 5.90 -11.58
C MET A 414 -1.55 7.06 -11.13
N ARG A 415 -1.22 8.29 -11.51
CA ARG A 415 -2.05 9.46 -11.22
C ARG A 415 -3.42 9.37 -11.90
N GLN A 416 -3.46 8.97 -13.19
CA GLN A 416 -4.71 8.86 -13.93
C GLN A 416 -5.58 7.71 -13.42
N MET A 417 -4.98 6.58 -13.04
CA MET A 417 -5.70 5.44 -12.49
C MET A 417 -6.23 5.68 -11.07
N ASN A 418 -5.55 6.51 -10.26
CA ASN A 418 -5.89 6.71 -8.84
C ASN A 418 -7.10 7.65 -8.66
N LYS A 419 -8.20 7.31 -9.31
CA LYS A 419 -9.49 8.02 -9.27
C LYS A 419 -10.59 7.06 -8.77
N PRO A 420 -11.64 7.59 -8.09
CA PRO A 420 -12.74 6.75 -7.61
C PRO A 420 -13.57 6.18 -8.77
N ASN A 421 -14.26 5.07 -8.49
CA ASN A 421 -15.23 4.42 -9.38
C ASN A 421 -14.68 3.90 -10.72
N GLN A 422 -13.35 3.70 -10.83
CA GLN A 422 -12.72 3.08 -11.98
C GLN A 422 -12.71 1.54 -11.88
N GLN A 423 -12.25 0.87 -12.94
CA GLN A 423 -12.02 -0.57 -12.95
C GLN A 423 -10.86 -0.94 -12.00
N GLN A 424 -10.92 -2.15 -11.44
CA GLN A 424 -9.81 -2.65 -10.63
C GLN A 424 -8.52 -2.73 -11.44
N SER A 425 -7.40 -2.41 -10.79
CA SER A 425 -6.13 -2.25 -11.51
C SER A 425 -4.96 -2.83 -10.71
N VAL A 426 -3.85 -3.05 -11.43
CA VAL A 426 -2.59 -3.45 -10.83
C VAL A 426 -1.44 -2.59 -11.37
N VAL A 427 -0.49 -2.25 -10.51
CA VAL A 427 0.83 -1.72 -10.89
C VAL A 427 1.86 -2.75 -10.48
N LEU A 428 2.46 -3.40 -11.44
CA LEU A 428 3.37 -4.50 -11.27
C LEU A 428 4.77 -4.06 -11.70
N LEU A 429 5.70 -3.93 -10.75
CA LEU A 429 7.08 -3.55 -10.96
C LEU A 429 7.97 -4.77 -10.72
N ASP A 430 8.46 -5.40 -11.79
CA ASP A 430 9.29 -6.63 -11.68
C ASP A 430 10.58 -6.41 -10.90
N GLU A 431 11.23 -5.26 -11.12
CA GLU A 431 12.45 -4.86 -10.42
C GLU A 431 12.33 -3.39 -10.00
N ALA A 432 11.53 -3.12 -8.95
CA ALA A 432 11.21 -1.76 -8.50
C ALA A 432 12.44 -0.89 -8.16
N PRO A 433 13.56 -1.41 -7.61
CA PRO A 433 14.75 -0.59 -7.33
C PRO A 433 15.48 -0.05 -8.57
N THR A 434 15.17 -0.51 -9.78
CA THR A 434 15.84 -0.05 -11.01
C THR A 434 15.28 1.27 -11.54
N ILE A 435 14.20 1.77 -10.95
CA ILE A 435 13.52 2.99 -11.36
C ILE A 435 13.16 3.82 -10.13
N TYR A 436 13.34 5.13 -10.19
CA TYR A 436 12.87 6.04 -9.16
C TYR A 436 11.53 6.66 -9.58
N ILE A 437 10.48 6.38 -8.85
CA ILE A 437 9.15 6.96 -9.04
C ILE A 437 8.88 7.90 -7.86
N PRO A 438 8.70 9.22 -8.10
CA PRO A 438 8.43 10.17 -7.03
C PRO A 438 7.19 9.80 -6.22
N ASN A 439 7.28 9.91 -4.88
CA ASN A 439 6.20 9.68 -3.92
C ASN A 439 5.59 8.27 -3.97
N ILE A 440 6.29 7.28 -4.52
CA ILE A 440 5.79 5.91 -4.63
C ILE A 440 5.51 5.29 -3.25
N GLU A 441 6.19 5.75 -2.21
CA GLU A 441 5.98 5.32 -0.84
C GLU A 441 4.56 5.61 -0.31
N GLN A 442 3.87 6.60 -0.88
CA GLN A 442 2.52 7.00 -0.48
C GLN A 442 1.42 6.28 -1.28
N ILE A 443 1.76 5.78 -2.46
CA ILE A 443 0.79 5.25 -3.42
C ILE A 443 0.07 4.01 -2.90
N PRO A 444 0.71 2.99 -2.29
CA PRO A 444 -0.01 1.82 -1.80
C PRO A 444 -1.10 2.16 -0.78
N ALA A 445 -0.89 3.21 0.02
CA ALA A 445 -1.87 3.65 1.02
C ALA A 445 -3.09 4.34 0.38
N THR A 446 -2.88 5.19 -0.64
CA THR A 446 -3.94 5.96 -1.31
C THR A 446 -4.67 5.15 -2.38
N ALA A 447 -3.94 4.34 -3.13
CA ALA A 447 -4.45 3.54 -4.24
C ALA A 447 -5.37 2.39 -3.80
N ARG A 448 -5.24 1.91 -2.56
CA ARG A 448 -6.07 0.86 -1.98
C ARG A 448 -7.57 1.17 -2.06
N SER A 449 -7.98 2.39 -1.74
CA SER A 449 -9.38 2.82 -1.77
C SER A 449 -9.97 2.81 -3.18
N ASN A 450 -9.10 2.98 -4.19
CA ASN A 450 -9.44 2.98 -5.61
C ASN A 450 -9.22 1.62 -6.28
N LYS A 451 -9.02 0.54 -5.49
CA LYS A 451 -8.83 -0.84 -5.95
C LYS A 451 -7.64 -1.01 -6.91
N ILE A 452 -6.53 -0.37 -6.58
CA ILE A 452 -5.26 -0.55 -7.29
C ILE A 452 -4.34 -1.41 -6.43
N ALA A 453 -3.95 -2.58 -6.92
CA ALA A 453 -2.96 -3.44 -6.31
C ALA A 453 -1.56 -3.00 -6.74
N THR A 454 -0.68 -2.70 -5.79
CA THR A 454 0.73 -2.37 -6.06
C THR A 454 1.59 -3.58 -5.74
N ILE A 455 2.38 -4.05 -6.70
CA ILE A 455 3.21 -5.26 -6.60
C ILE A 455 4.65 -4.89 -6.91
N PHE A 456 5.51 -5.01 -5.92
CA PHE A 456 6.93 -4.63 -6.01
C PHE A 456 7.81 -5.86 -5.94
N GLY A 457 8.50 -6.16 -7.04
CA GLY A 457 9.60 -7.10 -7.10
C GLY A 457 10.91 -6.42 -6.73
N VAL A 458 11.69 -7.08 -5.86
CA VAL A 458 12.98 -6.57 -5.37
C VAL A 458 13.95 -7.74 -5.27
N GLN A 459 15.18 -7.56 -5.74
CA GLN A 459 16.22 -8.60 -5.53
C GLN A 459 16.81 -8.49 -4.14
N ASP A 460 17.18 -7.29 -3.73
CA ASP A 460 17.76 -7.02 -2.42
C ASP A 460 17.25 -5.68 -1.86
N PHE A 461 16.96 -5.63 -0.57
CA PHE A 461 16.50 -4.42 0.12
C PHE A 461 17.51 -3.27 0.03
N SER A 462 18.81 -3.59 -0.01
CA SER A 462 19.86 -2.56 -0.13
C SER A 462 19.77 -1.76 -1.43
N GLN A 463 19.30 -2.36 -2.53
CA GLN A 463 19.07 -1.66 -3.80
C GLN A 463 17.92 -0.64 -3.66
N LEU A 464 16.86 -1.00 -2.91
CA LEU A 464 15.77 -0.08 -2.63
C LEU A 464 16.25 1.09 -1.77
N VAL A 465 17.10 0.82 -0.76
CA VAL A 465 17.73 1.85 0.09
C VAL A 465 18.64 2.77 -0.72
N ASP A 466 19.40 2.24 -1.65
CA ASP A 466 20.31 3.06 -2.47
C ASP A 466 19.55 4.04 -3.36
N ASN A 467 18.43 3.59 -3.97
CA ASN A 467 17.65 4.43 -4.87
C ASN A 467 16.69 5.40 -4.14
N TYR A 468 16.06 4.97 -3.03
CA TYR A 468 15.01 5.76 -2.33
C TYR A 468 15.46 6.35 -1.00
N GLY A 469 16.62 5.93 -0.46
CA GLY A 469 17.05 6.23 0.90
C GLY A 469 16.39 5.32 1.94
N GLN A 470 17.03 5.25 3.14
CA GLN A 470 16.63 4.31 4.20
C GLN A 470 15.17 4.48 4.65
N ASP A 471 14.77 5.73 4.91
CA ASP A 471 13.44 6.02 5.47
C ASP A 471 12.32 5.69 4.47
N LYS A 472 12.46 6.11 3.21
CA LYS A 472 11.47 5.82 2.17
C LYS A 472 11.41 4.34 1.85
N ALA A 473 12.53 3.64 1.77
CA ALA A 473 12.57 2.19 1.57
C ALA A 473 11.80 1.45 2.67
N GLN A 474 11.96 1.88 3.93
CA GLN A 474 11.22 1.31 5.05
C GLN A 474 9.72 1.60 4.97
N ILE A 475 9.33 2.81 4.56
CA ILE A 475 7.92 3.18 4.36
C ILE A 475 7.29 2.36 3.23
N ILE A 476 8.00 2.15 2.11
CA ILE A 476 7.53 1.32 1.00
C ILE A 476 7.19 -0.09 1.49
N ILE A 477 8.10 -0.76 2.18
CA ILE A 477 7.85 -2.12 2.71
C ILE A 477 6.69 -2.13 3.70
N SER A 478 6.62 -1.14 4.59
CA SER A 478 5.57 -1.07 5.60
C SER A 478 4.17 -0.88 5.01
N ASN A 479 4.07 -0.20 3.87
CA ASN A 479 2.82 0.03 3.15
C ASN A 479 2.39 -1.16 2.26
N LEU A 480 3.32 -2.10 1.97
CA LEU A 480 3.04 -3.33 1.22
C LEU A 480 2.76 -4.46 2.21
N GLY A 481 1.49 -4.61 2.59
CA GLY A 481 1.09 -5.47 3.71
C GLY A 481 1.17 -6.98 3.45
N ASN A 482 1.25 -7.42 2.18
CA ASN A 482 1.48 -8.81 1.82
C ASN A 482 2.94 -8.96 1.40
N GLN A 483 3.70 -9.81 2.08
CA GLN A 483 5.15 -9.86 1.90
C GLN A 483 5.61 -11.29 1.66
N PHE A 484 6.43 -11.48 0.63
CA PHE A 484 7.02 -12.76 0.23
C PHE A 484 8.53 -12.62 0.20
N PHE A 485 9.24 -13.47 0.94
CA PHE A 485 10.69 -13.44 1.08
C PHE A 485 11.27 -14.77 0.60
N GLY A 486 11.86 -14.76 -0.59
CA GLY A 486 12.64 -15.85 -1.14
C GLY A 486 14.11 -15.79 -0.70
N ARG A 487 14.97 -16.59 -1.34
CA ARG A 487 16.40 -16.65 -1.03
C ARG A 487 17.06 -15.27 -1.14
N VAL A 488 17.81 -14.89 -0.10
CA VAL A 488 18.63 -13.67 -0.06
C VAL A 488 20.10 -14.03 0.16
N THR A 489 21.00 -13.25 -0.40
CA THR A 489 22.45 -13.45 -0.26
C THR A 489 23.10 -12.44 0.68
N ASN A 490 22.43 -11.31 0.93
CA ASN A 490 22.90 -10.24 1.79
C ASN A 490 22.49 -10.50 3.25
N GLY A 491 23.49 -10.60 4.14
CA GLY A 491 23.26 -10.85 5.56
C GLY A 491 22.46 -9.75 6.27
N LYS A 492 22.66 -8.47 5.90
CA LYS A 492 21.86 -7.36 6.48
C LYS A 492 20.39 -7.47 6.10
N THR A 493 20.12 -7.82 4.86
CA THR A 493 18.76 -8.07 4.38
C THR A 493 18.12 -9.27 5.08
N ALA A 494 18.88 -10.36 5.29
CA ALA A 494 18.42 -11.53 6.04
C ALA A 494 18.09 -11.19 7.50
N GLU A 495 18.92 -10.35 8.18
CA GLU A 495 18.62 -9.88 9.53
C GLU A 495 17.37 -9.01 9.58
N MET A 496 17.15 -8.13 8.61
CA MET A 496 15.91 -7.34 8.50
C MET A 496 14.69 -8.27 8.37
N ILE A 497 14.73 -9.24 7.46
CA ILE A 497 13.63 -10.19 7.28
C ILE A 497 13.36 -10.99 8.55
N LYS A 498 14.40 -11.45 9.24
CA LYS A 498 14.31 -12.17 10.52
C LYS A 498 13.51 -11.36 11.57
N THR A 499 13.69 -10.04 11.63
CA THR A 499 12.98 -9.19 12.59
C THR A 499 11.48 -9.03 12.31
N ILE A 500 11.03 -9.32 11.08
CA ILE A 500 9.62 -9.28 10.70
C ILE A 500 8.85 -10.44 11.34
N PHE A 501 9.50 -11.61 11.50
CA PHE A 501 8.91 -12.78 12.12
C PHE A 501 9.16 -12.77 13.63
N SER A 502 8.08 -12.91 14.41
CA SER A 502 8.17 -12.89 15.89
C SER A 502 9.05 -14.03 16.41
N LYS A 503 9.62 -13.83 17.58
CA LYS A 503 10.29 -14.89 18.31
C LYS A 503 9.28 -15.87 18.90
N GLU A 504 9.72 -17.08 19.23
CA GLU A 504 8.93 -18.08 19.95
C GLU A 504 9.61 -18.47 21.28
N ASP A 505 8.79 -18.73 22.28
CA ASP A 505 9.25 -19.29 23.55
C ASP A 505 9.44 -20.80 23.41
N ARG A 506 10.65 -21.30 23.58
CA ARG A 506 10.93 -22.73 23.64
C ARG A 506 11.28 -23.16 25.05
N VAL A 507 10.58 -24.19 25.51
CA VAL A 507 10.87 -24.83 26.80
C VAL A 507 11.99 -25.85 26.59
N PHE A 508 13.11 -25.61 27.26
CA PHE A 508 14.22 -26.58 27.32
C PHE A 508 14.11 -27.35 28.62
N ILE A 509 14.00 -28.66 28.50
CA ILE A 509 14.01 -29.57 29.64
C ILE A 509 15.41 -30.13 29.77
N ASN A 510 16.18 -29.58 30.70
CA ASN A 510 17.47 -30.18 31.08
C ASN A 510 17.22 -31.28 32.11
N LYS A 511 17.52 -32.51 31.72
CA LYS A 511 17.53 -33.66 32.64
C LYS A 511 19.00 -33.87 33.09
N ASN A 512 19.28 -33.58 34.35
CA ASN A 512 20.53 -34.00 34.98
C ASN A 512 20.26 -35.29 35.74
N THR A 513 20.83 -36.39 35.26
CA THR A 513 20.90 -37.64 36.01
C THR A 513 22.29 -37.77 36.61
N GLY A 514 22.36 -37.65 37.91
CA GLY A 514 23.60 -37.89 38.66
C GLY A 514 23.51 -39.23 39.41
N THR A 515 24.36 -40.19 39.04
CA THR A 515 24.56 -41.42 39.85
C THR A 515 25.74 -41.17 40.78
N GLY A 516 25.46 -41.03 42.07
CA GLY A 516 26.49 -40.92 43.12
C GLY A 516 26.56 -42.24 43.93
N THR A 517 27.70 -42.90 43.95
CA THR A 517 28.01 -43.97 44.89
C THR A 517 28.76 -43.42 46.10
N SER A 518 28.12 -43.48 47.27
CA SER A 518 28.81 -43.22 48.54
C SER A 518 28.67 -44.43 49.46
N GLY A 519 29.78 -44.91 49.99
CA GLY A 519 29.79 -46.01 50.95
C GLY A 519 31.17 -46.53 51.28
N THR A 520 31.36 -47.04 52.50
CA THR A 520 32.52 -47.80 52.94
C THR A 520 32.43 -49.24 52.43
N ILE A 521 33.58 -49.93 52.39
CA ILE A 521 33.84 -51.25 51.73
C ILE A 521 32.82 -52.35 52.05
N ILE A 522 31.88 -52.14 52.94
CA ILE A 522 30.88 -53.14 53.41
C ILE A 522 29.41 -52.70 53.11
N HIS A 523 29.13 -51.46 52.81
CA HIS A 523 27.78 -50.97 52.43
C HIS A 523 27.86 -49.92 51.33
N THR A 524 27.49 -50.26 50.12
CA THR A 524 27.35 -49.37 48.97
C THR A 524 25.90 -49.00 48.81
N GLN A 525 25.56 -47.74 48.98
CA GLN A 525 24.24 -47.20 48.66
C GLN A 525 24.33 -46.38 47.40
N SER A 526 23.63 -46.76 46.34
CA SER A 526 23.51 -45.95 45.11
C SER A 526 22.38 -44.96 45.27
N ASN A 527 22.68 -43.68 45.21
CA ASN A 527 21.66 -42.64 45.16
C ASN A 527 21.51 -42.14 43.73
N ASP A 528 20.41 -42.45 43.08
CA ASP A 528 20.03 -41.87 41.80
C ASP A 528 19.25 -40.57 42.05
N SER A 529 19.84 -39.46 41.73
CA SER A 529 19.15 -38.17 41.74
C SER A 529 18.85 -37.72 40.30
N SER A 530 17.59 -37.54 39.97
CA SER A 530 17.17 -36.92 38.71
C SER A 530 16.53 -35.56 38.98
N SER A 531 17.15 -34.49 38.50
CA SER A 531 16.56 -33.18 38.53
C SER A 531 16.15 -32.78 37.10
N LYS A 532 14.90 -32.33 36.94
CA LYS A 532 14.41 -31.68 35.74
C LYS A 532 14.37 -30.18 36.00
N SER A 533 15.11 -29.40 35.21
CA SER A 533 14.91 -27.95 35.18
C SER A 533 14.31 -27.54 33.83
N GLU A 534 13.22 -26.83 33.87
CA GLU A 534 12.59 -26.24 32.68
C GLU A 534 13.06 -24.78 32.58
N THR A 535 13.70 -24.46 31.45
CA THR A 535 14.13 -23.10 31.13
C THR A 535 13.40 -22.65 29.88
N ILE A 536 12.64 -21.56 29.97
CA ILE A 536 12.02 -20.93 28.82
C ILE A 536 13.08 -20.02 28.18
N GLN A 537 13.39 -20.26 26.93
CA GLN A 537 14.28 -19.41 26.15
C GLN A 537 13.54 -18.87 24.94
N GLU A 538 13.57 -17.55 24.78
CA GLU A 538 13.07 -16.88 23.58
C GLU A 538 14.03 -17.16 22.41
N ARG A 539 13.52 -17.72 21.31
CA ARG A 539 14.32 -17.98 20.11
C ARG A 539 13.70 -17.39 18.86
N ASP A 540 14.55 -16.98 17.94
CA ASP A 540 14.13 -16.54 16.63
C ASP A 540 13.46 -17.70 15.87
N ARG A 541 12.26 -17.48 15.34
CA ARG A 541 11.52 -18.46 14.53
C ARG A 541 12.15 -18.69 13.16
N VAL A 542 12.82 -17.65 12.63
CA VAL A 542 13.53 -17.65 11.35
C VAL A 542 14.99 -17.30 11.61
N LYS A 543 15.91 -18.11 11.11
CA LYS A 543 17.35 -17.84 11.21
C LYS A 543 17.83 -17.23 9.90
N VAL A 544 18.90 -16.45 9.98
CA VAL A 544 19.59 -15.90 8.80
C VAL A 544 20.03 -17.01 7.84
N SER A 545 20.57 -18.12 8.40
CA SER A 545 20.97 -19.30 7.61
C SER A 545 19.81 -19.90 6.80
N ASP A 546 18.59 -19.87 7.36
CA ASP A 546 17.41 -20.46 6.70
C ASP A 546 17.03 -19.63 5.47
N LEU A 547 17.12 -18.30 5.55
CA LEU A 547 16.83 -17.38 4.44
C LEU A 547 17.89 -17.43 3.32
N ILE A 548 19.16 -17.64 3.67
CA ILE A 548 20.26 -17.75 2.71
C ILE A 548 20.20 -19.08 1.95
N ASN A 549 19.77 -20.16 2.62
CA ASN A 549 19.75 -21.53 2.09
C ASN A 549 18.40 -21.96 1.52
N LEU A 550 17.52 -21.01 1.17
CA LEU A 550 16.26 -21.34 0.50
C LEU A 550 16.51 -21.88 -0.92
N ASN A 551 15.76 -22.90 -1.30
CA ASN A 551 15.71 -23.40 -2.66
C ASN A 551 14.85 -22.46 -3.55
N PRO A 552 15.05 -22.50 -4.89
CA PRO A 552 14.15 -21.79 -5.81
C PRO A 552 12.68 -22.15 -5.59
N GLY A 553 11.83 -21.13 -5.42
CA GLY A 553 10.41 -21.32 -5.15
C GLY A 553 10.03 -21.54 -3.69
N GLU A 554 11.01 -21.59 -2.77
CA GLU A 554 10.75 -21.55 -1.33
C GLU A 554 10.67 -20.10 -0.84
N PHE A 555 9.60 -19.80 -0.07
CA PHE A 555 9.37 -18.46 0.47
C PHE A 555 8.93 -18.54 1.94
N TYR A 556 9.29 -17.48 2.67
CA TYR A 556 8.65 -17.04 3.91
C TYR A 556 7.71 -15.89 3.58
N GLY A 557 6.66 -15.65 4.39
CA GLY A 557 5.85 -14.48 4.13
C GLY A 557 4.74 -14.21 5.13
N ILE A 558 4.13 -13.04 4.93
CA ILE A 558 3.04 -12.52 5.73
C ILE A 558 1.90 -12.08 4.80
N ILE A 559 0.68 -12.43 5.15
CA ILE A 559 -0.54 -12.07 4.43
C ILE A 559 -1.39 -11.15 5.32
N ALA A 560 -1.57 -9.90 4.90
CA ALA A 560 -2.34 -8.92 5.65
C ALA A 560 -3.81 -9.31 5.80
N GLU A 561 -4.43 -9.74 4.71
CA GLU A 561 -5.81 -10.21 4.67
C GLU A 561 -5.86 -11.49 3.82
N GLY A 562 -6.11 -12.63 4.46
CA GLY A 562 -6.11 -13.95 3.81
C GLY A 562 -5.76 -15.07 4.76
N GLN A 563 -5.42 -16.26 4.24
CA GLN A 563 -5.01 -17.43 5.00
C GLN A 563 -3.90 -18.20 4.27
N PRO A 564 -2.89 -18.73 4.97
CA PRO A 564 -2.57 -18.39 6.36
C PRO A 564 -2.09 -16.95 6.53
N LYS A 565 -2.12 -16.39 7.75
CA LYS A 565 -1.62 -15.04 8.03
C LYS A 565 -0.11 -14.93 7.89
N GLU A 566 0.58 -16.02 8.19
CA GLU A 566 2.03 -16.15 8.12
C GLU A 566 2.35 -17.56 7.63
N PHE A 567 3.39 -17.68 6.82
CA PHE A 567 3.91 -18.98 6.38
C PHE A 567 5.43 -18.99 6.42
N LEU A 568 5.98 -20.14 6.82
CA LEU A 568 7.42 -20.34 6.99
C LEU A 568 7.89 -21.38 5.99
N LYS A 569 9.01 -21.13 5.32
CA LYS A 569 9.71 -22.04 4.40
C LYS A 569 8.75 -22.89 3.56
N THR A 570 7.89 -22.24 2.81
CA THR A 570 6.86 -22.91 2.02
C THR A 570 7.29 -22.98 0.56
N GLN A 571 7.22 -24.18 -0.03
CA GLN A 571 7.49 -24.39 -1.47
C GLN A 571 6.24 -24.04 -2.27
N PHE A 572 6.34 -23.06 -3.15
CA PHE A 572 5.30 -22.66 -4.08
C PHE A 572 5.36 -23.52 -5.35
N SER A 573 4.20 -23.84 -5.88
CA SER A 573 4.08 -24.46 -7.20
C SER A 573 4.43 -23.43 -8.27
N GLN A 574 5.18 -23.86 -9.27
CA GLN A 574 5.41 -23.05 -10.46
C GLN A 574 4.18 -23.16 -11.38
N ASP A 575 3.58 -22.03 -11.69
CA ASP A 575 2.42 -21.95 -12.60
C ASP A 575 2.78 -21.00 -13.75
N PHE A 576 3.45 -21.57 -14.75
CA PHE A 576 3.98 -20.81 -15.87
C PHE A 576 2.86 -20.23 -16.73
N ALA A 577 2.91 -18.94 -16.98
CA ALA A 577 2.06 -18.27 -17.94
C ALA A 577 2.51 -18.59 -19.36
N LYS A 578 1.55 -18.67 -20.28
CA LYS A 578 1.87 -18.80 -21.71
C LYS A 578 2.60 -17.56 -22.19
N SER A 579 3.51 -17.71 -23.13
CA SER A 579 4.24 -16.60 -23.76
C SER A 579 3.78 -16.46 -25.22
N LEU A 580 3.58 -15.22 -25.66
CA LEU A 580 3.25 -14.86 -27.03
C LEU A 580 4.18 -13.72 -27.46
N PRO A 581 5.11 -13.95 -28.41
CA PRO A 581 5.99 -12.92 -28.93
C PRO A 581 5.23 -11.78 -29.62
N ASN A 582 5.89 -10.62 -29.77
CA ASN A 582 5.33 -9.50 -30.51
C ASN A 582 5.34 -9.77 -32.02
N GLU A 583 4.16 -9.75 -32.63
CA GLU A 583 3.97 -9.93 -34.08
C GLU A 583 3.54 -8.62 -34.75
N ASN A 584 3.58 -7.47 -34.06
CA ASN A 584 3.25 -6.19 -34.69
C ASN A 584 4.19 -5.91 -35.87
N PRO A 585 3.69 -5.35 -36.98
CA PRO A 585 4.54 -4.96 -38.09
C PRO A 585 5.57 -3.92 -37.64
N ALA A 586 6.83 -4.18 -37.96
CA ALA A 586 7.90 -3.26 -37.61
C ALA A 586 7.90 -2.04 -38.49
N VAL A 587 8.03 -0.86 -37.91
CA VAL A 587 8.26 0.40 -38.59
C VAL A 587 9.73 0.46 -39.06
N THR A 588 9.99 1.07 -40.21
CA THR A 588 11.35 1.17 -40.75
C THR A 588 12.14 2.30 -40.06
N ASP A 589 13.46 2.13 -40.00
CA ASP A 589 14.38 3.18 -39.53
C ASP A 589 14.20 4.51 -40.27
N ALA A 590 13.89 4.47 -41.56
CA ALA A 590 13.68 5.67 -42.37
C ALA A 590 12.48 6.51 -41.88
N ILE A 591 11.37 5.85 -41.54
CA ILE A 591 10.19 6.53 -40.99
C ILE A 591 10.48 7.14 -39.62
N MET A 592 11.19 6.41 -38.74
CA MET A 592 11.58 6.92 -37.42
C MET A 592 12.53 8.12 -37.57
N GLN A 593 13.45 8.08 -38.53
CA GLN A 593 14.37 9.19 -38.79
C GLN A 593 13.67 10.41 -39.37
N GLU A 594 12.72 10.21 -40.27
CA GLU A 594 11.88 11.29 -40.80
C GLU A 594 11.08 11.97 -39.71
N ASN A 595 10.45 11.20 -38.84
CA ASN A 595 9.73 11.71 -37.64
C ASN A 595 10.67 12.52 -36.72
N TYR A 596 11.89 12.04 -36.49
CA TYR A 596 12.88 12.74 -35.67
C TYR A 596 13.22 14.13 -36.23
N PHE A 597 13.56 14.23 -37.53
CA PHE A 597 13.87 15.51 -38.14
C PHE A 597 12.65 16.43 -38.26
N LYS A 598 11.47 15.88 -38.53
CA LYS A 598 10.21 16.62 -38.57
C LYS A 598 9.98 17.35 -37.26
N ILE A 599 10.09 16.66 -36.11
CA ILE A 599 9.87 17.23 -34.77
C ILE A 599 10.89 18.35 -34.49
N ILE A 600 12.15 18.18 -34.86
CA ILE A 600 13.16 19.25 -34.69
C ILE A 600 12.81 20.49 -35.51
N GLU A 601 12.36 20.35 -36.74
CA GLU A 601 11.98 21.49 -37.59
C GLU A 601 10.69 22.17 -37.06
N GLU A 602 9.71 21.39 -36.62
CA GLU A 602 8.51 21.92 -35.96
C GLU A 602 8.87 22.75 -34.70
N ALA A 603 9.79 22.25 -33.85
CA ALA A 603 10.26 22.98 -32.67
C ALA A 603 10.96 24.30 -33.02
N LYS A 604 11.74 24.36 -34.11
CA LYS A 604 12.35 25.60 -34.59
C LYS A 604 11.30 26.61 -35.08
N GLN A 605 10.27 26.12 -35.78
CA GLN A 605 9.18 26.96 -36.29
C GLN A 605 8.35 27.61 -35.17
N LEU A 606 8.22 26.98 -34.00
CA LEU A 606 7.52 27.54 -32.84
C LEU A 606 8.16 28.83 -32.32
N LEU A 607 9.44 29.06 -32.60
CA LEU A 607 10.17 30.27 -32.14
C LEU A 607 10.36 31.30 -33.23
N SER A 608 10.06 30.99 -34.51
CA SER A 608 10.21 31.89 -35.66
C SER A 608 9.21 33.05 -35.68
#